data_afe827029d7cc31c2881995402d408ba
#
_entry.id   afe827029d7cc31c2881995402d408ba
#
_cell.length_a   1.000
_cell.length_b   1.000
_cell.length_c   1.000
_cell.angle_alpha   90.00
_cell.angle_beta   90.00
_cell.angle_gamma   90.00
#
_symmetry.space_group_name_H-M   'P 1'
#
loop_
_entity.id
_entity.type
_entity.pdbx_description
1 polymer ?
#
loop_
_entity_poly.entity_id
_entity_poly.type
_entity_poly.pdbx_seq_one_letter_code
_entity_poly.pdbx_strand_id
1 'polypeptide(L)'
;MACCNGRCCFRKVHTVLISLYTLASGSEGNCLLVSACGVHLLVDAGISARRIKQSLAQLGLTPDDLSAILITHEHTDHTAGLATLLKHHAIPLYASDGTAFYLRSRLPGLDGCLCPVSPGSVFSIGPAAITVFATSHDAGESVDYRIDCGGEAVGILTDTGFVPEPAAAALTGVDLLVLESNHDVDWLQSGPYPYSLKQRILGRRGHLSNEDAAAFARRMAECGTRRFVLAHLSRENNTPARALQVMETALSDLDVSVEVAPRSELSVCYAPEVIACRR
;
A
#
# COMPACT_ATOMS: atom_id res chain seq x y z
N MET A 1 -43.10 24.13 -35.44
CA MET A 1 -41.76 24.45 -34.93
C MET A 1 -41.62 23.85 -33.55
N ALA A 2 -40.93 22.70 -33.41
CA ALA A 2 -40.73 22.03 -32.13
C ALA A 2 -39.20 21.98 -31.90
N CYS A 3 -38.74 22.73 -30.90
CA CYS A 3 -37.34 22.71 -30.49
C CYS A 3 -37.08 21.46 -29.65
N CYS A 4 -36.32 20.49 -30.19
CA CYS A 4 -35.74 19.39 -29.44
C CYS A 4 -34.57 19.91 -28.58
N ASN A 5 -34.76 19.99 -27.27
CA ASN A 5 -33.68 20.18 -26.31
C ASN A 5 -32.95 18.86 -26.13
N GLY A 6 -31.96 18.58 -26.99
CA GLY A 6 -31.02 17.51 -26.82
C GLY A 6 -30.01 17.83 -25.69
N ARG A 7 -30.27 17.38 -24.47
CA ARG A 7 -29.23 17.28 -23.44
C ARG A 7 -28.34 16.14 -23.84
N CYS A 8 -27.19 16.47 -24.47
CA CYS A 8 -26.10 15.55 -24.62
C CYS A 8 -25.56 15.16 -23.25
N CYS A 9 -25.97 14.00 -22.75
CA CYS A 9 -25.41 13.43 -21.53
C CYS A 9 -23.99 12.95 -21.88
N PHE A 10 -23.00 13.83 -21.74
CA PHE A 10 -21.62 13.40 -21.73
C PHE A 10 -21.43 12.51 -20.50
N ARG A 11 -21.50 11.18 -20.67
CA ARG A 11 -20.90 10.27 -19.69
C ARG A 11 -19.42 10.66 -19.62
N LYS A 12 -18.99 11.24 -18.50
CA LYS A 12 -17.57 11.33 -18.20
C LYS A 12 -17.01 9.90 -18.29
N VAL A 13 -16.22 9.62 -19.30
CA VAL A 13 -15.38 8.43 -19.32
C VAL A 13 -14.37 8.69 -18.21
N HIS A 14 -14.59 8.08 -17.06
CA HIS A 14 -13.57 8.04 -16.02
C HIS A 14 -12.42 7.20 -16.55
N THR A 15 -11.44 7.86 -17.12
CA THR A 15 -10.16 7.21 -17.38
C THR A 15 -9.53 7.01 -16.01
N VAL A 16 -9.39 5.77 -15.57
CA VAL A 16 -8.66 5.44 -14.35
C VAL A 16 -7.22 5.89 -14.54
N LEU A 17 -6.75 6.75 -13.66
CA LEU A 17 -5.43 7.39 -13.75
C LEU A 17 -4.43 6.76 -12.80
N ILE A 18 -4.92 5.96 -11.83
CA ILE A 18 -4.09 5.21 -10.88
C ILE A 18 -4.31 3.71 -11.11
N SER A 19 -3.22 2.94 -11.10
CA SER A 19 -3.24 1.48 -11.06
C SER A 19 -2.41 1.00 -9.89
N LEU A 20 -2.90 -0.04 -9.20
CA LEU A 20 -2.21 -0.68 -8.09
C LEU A 20 -1.92 -2.15 -8.41
N TYR A 21 -0.68 -2.54 -8.22
CA TYR A 21 -0.21 -3.91 -8.37
C TYR A 21 0.50 -4.36 -7.08
N THR A 22 0.17 -5.54 -6.62
CA THR A 22 0.90 -6.18 -5.53
C THR A 22 1.95 -7.11 -6.12
N LEU A 23 3.22 -6.89 -5.79
CA LEU A 23 4.33 -7.76 -6.19
C LEU A 23 4.59 -8.83 -5.12
N ALA A 24 4.35 -8.47 -3.87
CA ALA A 24 4.34 -9.35 -2.71
C ALA A 24 3.68 -8.64 -1.53
N SER A 25 3.07 -9.42 -0.62
CA SER A 25 2.49 -8.90 0.62
C SER A 25 2.53 -9.93 1.74
N GLY A 26 3.16 -9.58 2.86
CA GLY A 26 3.25 -10.41 4.07
C GLY A 26 4.62 -10.38 4.73
N SER A 27 4.78 -11.08 5.84
CA SER A 27 5.98 -11.08 6.69
C SER A 27 7.28 -11.57 5.99
N GLU A 28 7.21 -12.09 4.77
CA GLU A 28 8.37 -12.52 4.00
C GLU A 28 8.81 -11.49 2.94
N GLY A 29 8.04 -10.43 2.77
CA GLY A 29 8.37 -9.32 1.89
C GLY A 29 7.15 -8.57 1.36
N ASN A 30 7.25 -7.26 1.41
CA ASN A 30 6.23 -6.32 0.97
C ASN A 30 6.76 -5.49 -0.20
N CYS A 31 5.97 -5.36 -1.23
CA CYS A 31 6.33 -4.58 -2.41
C CYS A 31 5.07 -4.30 -3.22
N LEU A 32 4.70 -3.03 -3.35
CA LEU A 32 3.58 -2.57 -4.15
C LEU A 32 4.10 -1.69 -5.28
N LEU A 33 3.44 -1.71 -6.42
CA LEU A 33 3.66 -0.76 -7.51
C LEU A 33 2.38 0.07 -7.69
N VAL A 34 2.50 1.38 -7.55
CA VAL A 34 1.45 2.34 -7.88
C VAL A 34 1.86 3.07 -9.15
N SER A 35 1.09 2.91 -10.21
CA SER A 35 1.25 3.68 -11.45
C SER A 35 0.20 4.78 -11.47
N ALA A 36 0.63 6.04 -11.45
CA ALA A 36 -0.24 7.19 -11.32
C ALA A 36 0.11 8.27 -12.36
N CYS A 37 -0.78 8.54 -13.31
CA CYS A 37 -0.60 9.61 -14.30
C CYS A 37 0.76 9.57 -15.03
N GLY A 38 1.27 8.37 -15.33
CA GLY A 38 2.53 8.19 -16.06
C GLY A 38 3.80 8.14 -15.17
N VAL A 39 3.67 8.23 -13.84
CA VAL A 39 4.76 7.91 -12.90
C VAL A 39 4.56 6.54 -12.29
N HIS A 40 5.66 5.85 -11.99
CA HIS A 40 5.68 4.52 -11.38
C HIS A 40 6.38 4.59 -10.03
N LEU A 41 5.63 4.35 -8.97
CA LEU A 41 6.09 4.43 -7.58
C LEU A 41 6.13 3.03 -6.98
N LEU A 42 7.32 2.59 -6.57
CA LEU A 42 7.44 1.36 -5.80
C LEU A 42 7.28 1.71 -4.32
N VAL A 43 6.32 1.10 -3.65
CA VAL A 43 6.16 1.22 -2.20
C VAL A 43 6.72 -0.04 -1.57
N ASP A 44 7.79 0.14 -0.83
CA ASP A 44 8.69 -0.89 -0.31
C ASP A 44 9.39 -1.76 -1.38
N ALA A 45 10.49 -2.37 -0.97
CA ALA A 45 11.31 -3.26 -1.77
C ALA A 45 11.71 -4.49 -0.93
N GLY A 46 10.74 -5.09 -0.24
CA GLY A 46 10.96 -6.17 0.73
C GLY A 46 11.25 -7.53 0.11
N ILE A 47 11.16 -7.66 -1.21
CA ILE A 47 11.52 -8.87 -1.95
C ILE A 47 12.82 -8.66 -2.74
N SER A 48 13.44 -9.76 -3.19
CA SER A 48 14.70 -9.65 -3.93
C SER A 48 14.56 -8.77 -5.18
N ALA A 49 15.61 -8.00 -5.52
CA ALA A 49 15.66 -7.19 -6.74
C ALA A 49 15.37 -7.99 -8.01
N ARG A 50 15.74 -9.29 -8.03
CA ARG A 50 15.41 -10.20 -9.13
C ARG A 50 13.91 -10.37 -9.28
N ARG A 51 13.17 -10.57 -8.18
CA ARG A 51 11.70 -10.71 -8.20
C ARG A 51 11.04 -9.40 -8.61
N ILE A 52 11.51 -8.26 -8.07
CA ILE A 52 11.03 -6.92 -8.49
C ILE A 52 11.16 -6.77 -10.01
N LYS A 53 12.35 -7.03 -10.57
CA LYS A 53 12.60 -6.94 -12.02
C LYS A 53 11.69 -7.87 -12.82
N GLN A 54 11.46 -9.09 -12.36
CA GLN A 54 10.57 -10.06 -13.03
C GLN A 54 9.11 -9.59 -13.02
N SER A 55 8.63 -9.03 -11.91
CA SER A 55 7.26 -8.50 -11.81
C SER A 55 7.09 -7.25 -12.68
N LEU A 56 8.06 -6.33 -12.67
CA LEU A 56 8.04 -5.16 -13.55
C LEU A 56 8.02 -5.56 -15.02
N ALA A 57 8.83 -6.56 -15.42
CA ALA A 57 8.88 -7.04 -16.80
C ALA A 57 7.53 -7.63 -17.28
N GLN A 58 6.76 -8.29 -16.39
CA GLN A 58 5.40 -8.76 -16.72
C GLN A 58 4.42 -7.60 -17.02
N LEU A 59 4.71 -6.41 -16.48
CA LEU A 59 3.96 -5.19 -16.72
C LEU A 59 4.54 -4.35 -17.88
N GLY A 60 5.56 -4.86 -18.57
CA GLY A 60 6.27 -4.13 -19.63
C GLY A 60 7.19 -3.03 -19.12
N LEU A 61 7.56 -3.06 -17.84
CA LEU A 61 8.41 -2.07 -17.17
C LEU A 61 9.78 -2.65 -16.82
N THR A 62 10.72 -1.76 -16.59
CA THR A 62 12.05 -2.02 -16.04
C THR A 62 12.26 -1.20 -14.76
N PRO A 63 13.27 -1.48 -13.94
CA PRO A 63 13.56 -0.61 -12.80
C PRO A 63 13.90 0.84 -13.16
N ASP A 64 14.37 1.08 -14.39
CA ASP A 64 14.70 2.43 -14.85
C ASP A 64 13.45 3.28 -15.19
N ASP A 65 12.28 2.63 -15.29
CA ASP A 65 10.99 3.30 -15.44
C ASP A 65 10.39 3.74 -14.10
N LEU A 66 10.99 3.31 -12.97
CA LEU A 66 10.55 3.73 -11.64
C LEU A 66 10.92 5.20 -11.39
N SER A 67 9.92 6.00 -11.09
CA SER A 67 10.08 7.41 -10.75
C SER A 67 10.60 7.61 -9.33
N ALA A 68 10.28 6.69 -8.42
CA ALA A 68 10.76 6.68 -7.04
C ALA A 68 10.47 5.34 -6.34
N ILE A 69 11.19 5.14 -5.22
CA ILE A 69 10.86 4.14 -4.20
C ILE A 69 10.46 4.89 -2.93
N LEU A 70 9.31 4.55 -2.37
CA LEU A 70 8.79 5.06 -1.11
C LEU A 70 8.97 3.96 -0.06
N ILE A 71 9.73 4.20 1.00
CA ILE A 71 9.95 3.21 2.06
C ILE A 71 9.11 3.57 3.29
N THR A 72 8.33 2.61 3.75
CA THR A 72 7.50 2.77 4.95
C THR A 72 8.34 2.74 6.21
N HIS A 73 9.24 1.77 6.33
CA HIS A 73 10.18 1.63 7.46
C HIS A 73 11.36 0.68 7.12
N GLU A 74 12.34 0.55 8.03
CA GLU A 74 13.62 -0.11 7.79
C GLU A 74 13.64 -1.64 7.97
N HIS A 75 12.55 -2.31 8.28
CA HIS A 75 12.53 -3.76 8.45
C HIS A 75 12.90 -4.49 7.17
N THR A 76 13.47 -5.68 7.33
CA THR A 76 14.04 -6.44 6.20
C THR A 76 12.99 -6.82 5.16
N ASP A 77 11.79 -7.16 5.59
CA ASP A 77 10.66 -7.50 4.71
C ASP A 77 10.07 -6.28 3.97
N HIS A 78 10.63 -5.08 4.18
CA HIS A 78 10.35 -3.85 3.42
C HIS A 78 11.55 -3.35 2.62
N THR A 79 12.77 -3.87 2.89
CA THR A 79 14.01 -3.30 2.35
C THR A 79 14.98 -4.30 1.73
N ALA A 80 14.71 -5.63 1.76
CA ALA A 80 15.65 -6.69 1.37
C ALA A 80 16.21 -6.53 -0.06
N GLY A 81 15.44 -6.01 -1.00
CA GLY A 81 15.85 -5.81 -2.39
C GLY A 81 16.61 -4.52 -2.66
N LEU A 82 16.56 -3.56 -1.74
CA LEU A 82 17.00 -2.18 -1.95
C LEU A 82 18.47 -2.07 -2.35
N ALA A 83 19.36 -2.71 -1.59
CA ALA A 83 20.80 -2.65 -1.85
C ALA A 83 21.16 -3.07 -3.28
N THR A 84 20.57 -4.17 -3.75
CA THR A 84 20.84 -4.69 -5.09
C THR A 84 20.18 -3.80 -6.17
N LEU A 85 18.99 -3.28 -5.89
CA LEU A 85 18.28 -2.44 -6.85
C LEU A 85 19.02 -1.11 -7.06
N LEU A 86 19.34 -0.40 -5.99
CA LEU A 86 20.01 0.90 -6.02
C LEU A 86 21.47 0.84 -6.47
N LYS A 87 22.14 -0.33 -6.35
CA LYS A 87 23.47 -0.53 -6.90
C LYS A 87 23.50 -0.40 -8.43
N HIS A 88 22.41 -0.73 -9.10
CA HIS A 88 22.34 -0.83 -10.56
C HIS A 88 21.45 0.23 -11.20
N HIS A 89 20.59 0.90 -10.42
CA HIS A 89 19.60 1.84 -10.90
C HIS A 89 19.58 3.09 -10.00
N ALA A 90 19.68 4.26 -10.61
CA ALA A 90 19.65 5.54 -9.89
C ALA A 90 18.20 6.00 -9.66
N ILE A 91 17.54 5.38 -8.67
CA ILE A 91 16.13 5.65 -8.35
C ILE A 91 16.07 6.51 -7.09
N PRO A 92 15.34 7.65 -7.08
CA PRO A 92 15.10 8.43 -5.88
C PRO A 92 14.43 7.60 -4.80
N LEU A 93 14.94 7.65 -3.57
CA LEU A 93 14.46 6.91 -2.42
C LEU A 93 13.90 7.84 -1.37
N TYR A 94 12.62 7.75 -1.10
CA TYR A 94 11.95 8.55 -0.08
C TYR A 94 11.74 7.70 1.18
N ALA A 95 12.13 8.23 2.34
CA ALA A 95 11.97 7.59 3.63
C ALA A 95 11.93 8.65 4.74
N SER A 96 11.32 8.32 5.89
CA SER A 96 11.38 9.19 7.07
C SER A 96 12.82 9.34 7.58
N ASP A 97 13.09 10.37 8.38
CA ASP A 97 14.42 10.59 8.94
C ASP A 97 14.87 9.43 9.82
N GLY A 98 13.96 8.84 10.63
CA GLY A 98 14.26 7.67 11.44
C GLY A 98 14.61 6.45 10.61
N THR A 99 13.81 6.14 9.59
CA THR A 99 14.09 5.05 8.62
C THR A 99 15.40 5.32 7.87
N ALA A 100 15.61 6.54 7.40
CA ALA A 100 16.82 6.95 6.68
C ALA A 100 18.09 6.74 7.52
N PHE A 101 18.04 7.03 8.81
CA PHE A 101 19.14 6.79 9.74
C PHE A 101 19.58 5.31 9.76
N TYR A 102 18.64 4.39 9.86
CA TYR A 102 18.92 2.95 9.83
C TYR A 102 19.39 2.47 8.44
N LEU A 103 18.78 2.98 7.37
CA LEU A 103 19.18 2.61 6.02
C LEU A 103 20.62 3.04 5.70
N ARG A 104 21.05 4.24 6.09
CA ARG A 104 22.43 4.71 5.91
C ARG A 104 23.46 3.79 6.56
N SER A 105 23.13 3.23 7.72
CA SER A 105 24.04 2.31 8.41
C SER A 105 24.23 0.97 7.69
N ARG A 106 23.24 0.56 6.88
CA ARG A 106 23.22 -0.72 6.17
C ARG A 106 23.59 -0.62 4.68
N LEU A 107 23.37 0.56 4.09
CA LEU A 107 23.53 0.81 2.66
C LEU A 107 24.51 1.96 2.40
N PRO A 108 25.84 1.68 2.33
CA PRO A 108 26.82 2.69 1.99
C PRO A 108 26.53 3.33 0.63
N GLY A 109 26.61 4.67 0.55
CA GLY A 109 26.38 5.41 -0.69
C GLY A 109 24.92 5.80 -0.96
N LEU A 110 24.02 5.53 -0.02
CA LEU A 110 22.58 5.85 -0.13
C LEU A 110 22.29 7.35 -0.26
N ASP A 111 23.16 8.22 0.29
CA ASP A 111 22.93 9.66 0.33
C ASP A 111 22.74 10.32 -1.05
N GLY A 112 23.26 9.70 -2.11
CA GLY A 112 23.11 10.21 -3.49
C GLY A 112 21.69 10.07 -4.07
N CYS A 113 20.84 9.21 -3.48
CA CYS A 113 19.48 8.98 -3.94
C CYS A 113 18.42 9.20 -2.85
N LEU A 114 18.82 9.39 -1.60
CA LEU A 114 17.91 9.51 -0.46
C LEU A 114 17.27 10.91 -0.38
N CYS A 115 15.96 10.92 -0.34
CA CYS A 115 15.11 12.11 -0.19
C CYS A 115 14.34 11.98 1.13
N PRO A 116 14.81 12.57 2.24
CA PRO A 116 14.11 12.49 3.52
C PRO A 116 12.73 13.16 3.47
N VAL A 117 11.75 12.54 4.12
CA VAL A 117 10.38 13.05 4.26
C VAL A 117 9.95 13.00 5.71
N SER A 118 9.02 13.87 6.10
CA SER A 118 8.51 13.90 7.47
C SER A 118 7.03 13.52 7.51
N PRO A 119 6.56 12.83 8.54
CA PRO A 119 5.13 12.63 8.77
C PRO A 119 4.38 13.97 8.76
N GLY A 120 3.23 14.03 8.08
CA GLY A 120 2.43 15.23 7.89
C GLY A 120 2.86 16.08 6.69
N SER A 121 3.96 15.75 6.01
CA SER A 121 4.37 16.46 4.79
C SER A 121 3.62 15.99 3.55
N VAL A 122 3.58 16.87 2.56
CA VAL A 122 3.08 16.58 1.21
C VAL A 122 4.14 17.00 0.20
N PHE A 123 4.47 16.14 -0.75
CA PHE A 123 5.39 16.43 -1.83
C PHE A 123 4.86 15.85 -3.15
N SER A 124 5.51 16.19 -4.27
CA SER A 124 5.06 15.72 -5.59
C SER A 124 6.15 14.93 -6.31
N ILE A 125 5.75 13.89 -7.02
CA ILE A 125 6.57 13.16 -7.98
C ILE A 125 5.83 13.21 -9.32
N GLY A 126 6.34 14.04 -10.24
CA GLY A 126 5.58 14.36 -11.44
C GLY A 126 4.19 14.93 -11.10
N PRO A 127 3.10 14.39 -11.68
CA PRO A 127 1.73 14.83 -11.41
C PRO A 127 1.11 14.22 -10.15
N ALA A 128 1.75 13.25 -9.51
CA ALA A 128 1.26 12.61 -8.30
C ALA A 128 1.63 13.42 -7.05
N ALA A 129 0.65 13.71 -6.19
CA ALA A 129 0.86 14.28 -4.87
C ALA A 129 0.93 13.16 -3.83
N ILE A 130 1.95 13.18 -2.99
CA ILE A 130 2.23 12.15 -1.99
C ILE A 130 2.09 12.77 -0.60
N THR A 131 1.11 12.31 0.16
CA THR A 131 0.95 12.68 1.57
C THR A 131 1.57 11.59 2.45
N VAL A 132 2.45 12.01 3.37
CA VAL A 132 3.13 11.12 4.33
C VAL A 132 2.42 11.18 5.67
N PHE A 133 2.14 10.05 6.29
CA PHE A 133 1.57 10.02 7.63
C PHE A 133 2.25 8.95 8.49
N ALA A 134 2.30 9.18 9.81
CA ALA A 134 2.91 8.24 10.74
C ALA A 134 2.01 7.02 10.96
N THR A 135 2.62 5.84 11.07
CA THR A 135 2.00 4.61 11.58
C THR A 135 2.51 4.31 12.99
N SER A 136 1.88 3.35 13.67
CA SER A 136 2.29 2.94 15.01
C SER A 136 2.95 1.58 14.98
N HIS A 137 4.25 1.55 14.68
CA HIS A 137 5.03 0.32 14.56
C HIS A 137 6.33 0.36 15.34
N ASP A 138 6.96 -0.79 15.56
CA ASP A 138 8.23 -0.92 16.30
C ASP A 138 9.47 -0.69 15.41
N ALA A 139 9.44 0.39 14.66
CA ALA A 139 10.50 0.87 13.79
C ALA A 139 11.05 2.24 14.25
N GLY A 140 12.05 2.76 13.57
CA GLY A 140 12.69 4.03 13.89
C GLY A 140 11.73 5.21 13.77
N GLU A 141 11.04 5.31 12.65
CA GLU A 141 9.98 6.28 12.40
C GLU A 141 9.14 5.75 11.23
N SER A 142 8.17 4.87 11.52
CA SER A 142 7.34 4.28 10.50
C SER A 142 6.34 5.28 9.92
N VAL A 143 6.22 5.28 8.60
CA VAL A 143 5.27 6.11 7.84
C VAL A 143 4.55 5.25 6.82
N ASP A 144 3.43 5.79 6.33
CA ASP A 144 2.79 5.26 5.14
C ASP A 144 2.27 6.41 4.26
N TYR A 145 1.62 6.10 3.16
CA TYR A 145 1.45 7.04 2.07
C TYR A 145 0.01 7.08 1.55
N ARG A 146 -0.43 8.30 1.24
CA ARG A 146 -1.54 8.54 0.33
C ARG A 146 -1.00 9.12 -0.96
N ILE A 147 -1.47 8.62 -2.10
CA ILE A 147 -1.05 9.01 -3.44
C ILE A 147 -2.27 9.52 -4.19
N ASP A 148 -2.27 10.82 -4.51
CA ASP A 148 -3.36 11.49 -5.25
C ASP A 148 -2.90 11.80 -6.67
N CYS A 149 -3.69 11.47 -7.68
CA CYS A 149 -3.46 11.86 -9.06
C CYS A 149 -4.75 11.90 -9.88
N GLY A 150 -4.96 12.98 -10.63
CA GLY A 150 -6.06 13.08 -11.58
C GLY A 150 -7.47 13.05 -10.97
N GLY A 151 -7.59 13.30 -9.67
CA GLY A 151 -8.85 13.23 -8.94
C GLY A 151 -9.18 11.86 -8.35
N GLU A 152 -8.26 10.90 -8.46
CA GLU A 152 -8.29 9.60 -7.78
C GLU A 152 -7.22 9.56 -6.68
N ALA A 153 -7.46 8.79 -5.62
CA ALA A 153 -6.54 8.62 -4.52
C ALA A 153 -6.43 7.17 -4.07
N VAL A 154 -5.18 6.72 -3.83
CA VAL A 154 -4.86 5.44 -3.21
C VAL A 154 -4.22 5.69 -1.85
N GLY A 155 -4.74 5.04 -0.81
CA GLY A 155 -4.12 4.98 0.50
C GLY A 155 -3.43 3.64 0.74
N ILE A 156 -2.34 3.66 1.48
CA ILE A 156 -1.64 2.47 1.93
C ILE A 156 -1.53 2.59 3.44
N LEU A 157 -1.86 1.54 4.17
CA LEU A 157 -1.73 1.47 5.63
C LEU A 157 -1.35 0.05 6.02
N THR A 158 -0.08 -0.16 6.26
CA THR A 158 0.50 -1.43 6.71
C THR A 158 1.32 -1.21 7.97
N ASP A 159 1.63 -2.30 8.67
CA ASP A 159 2.50 -2.27 9.84
C ASP A 159 2.11 -1.20 10.87
N THR A 160 0.94 -1.40 11.45
CA THR A 160 0.45 -0.52 12.52
C THR A 160 -0.35 -1.30 13.57
N GLY A 161 -0.01 -1.13 14.84
CA GLY A 161 -0.74 -1.77 15.94
C GLY A 161 -2.07 -1.10 16.26
N PHE A 162 -2.31 0.09 15.77
CA PHE A 162 -3.58 0.82 15.76
C PHE A 162 -3.50 1.96 14.75
N VAL A 163 -4.62 2.45 14.29
CA VAL A 163 -4.65 3.57 13.32
C VAL A 163 -4.58 4.90 14.06
N PRO A 164 -3.47 5.66 13.95
CA PRO A 164 -3.40 7.01 14.50
C PRO A 164 -4.40 7.94 13.83
N GLU A 165 -4.95 8.91 14.56
CA GLU A 165 -5.93 9.85 13.99
C GLU A 165 -5.41 10.67 12.80
N PRO A 166 -4.13 11.12 12.77
CA PRO A 166 -3.57 11.74 11.56
C PRO A 166 -3.56 10.82 10.34
N ALA A 167 -3.31 9.50 10.53
CA ALA A 167 -3.38 8.51 9.44
C ALA A 167 -4.83 8.34 8.96
N ALA A 168 -5.78 8.21 9.89
CA ALA A 168 -7.20 8.12 9.55
C ALA A 168 -7.69 9.37 8.78
N ALA A 169 -7.28 10.56 9.19
CA ALA A 169 -7.59 11.80 8.49
C ALA A 169 -6.98 11.85 7.08
N ALA A 170 -5.72 11.45 6.93
CA ALA A 170 -5.05 11.39 5.63
C ALA A 170 -5.73 10.41 4.67
N LEU A 171 -6.25 9.29 5.18
CA LEU A 171 -6.87 8.23 4.38
C LEU A 171 -8.37 8.48 4.09
N THR A 172 -8.96 9.49 4.71
CA THR A 172 -10.38 9.84 4.44
C THR A 172 -10.58 10.19 2.98
N GLY A 173 -11.56 9.54 2.33
CA GLY A 173 -11.96 9.81 0.96
C GLY A 173 -11.01 9.28 -0.12
N VAL A 174 -10.12 8.32 0.19
CA VAL A 174 -9.38 7.59 -0.85
C VAL A 174 -10.33 6.65 -1.60
N ASP A 175 -10.11 6.45 -2.89
CA ASP A 175 -10.92 5.55 -3.73
C ASP A 175 -10.59 4.09 -3.46
N LEU A 176 -9.32 3.81 -3.19
CA LEU A 176 -8.77 2.50 -2.89
C LEU A 176 -7.87 2.58 -1.64
N LEU A 177 -8.03 1.63 -0.73
CA LEU A 177 -7.21 1.48 0.45
C LEU A 177 -6.55 0.10 0.49
N VAL A 178 -5.21 0.08 0.48
CA VAL A 178 -4.43 -1.08 0.90
C VAL A 178 -4.36 -1.05 2.41
N LEU A 179 -4.88 -2.08 3.06
CA LEU A 179 -5.06 -2.10 4.51
C LEU A 179 -4.49 -3.37 5.11
N GLU A 180 -3.65 -3.23 6.12
CA GLU A 180 -3.21 -4.36 6.91
C GLU A 180 -4.40 -5.13 7.51
N SER A 181 -4.35 -6.47 7.38
CA SER A 181 -5.23 -7.40 8.07
C SER A 181 -4.37 -8.59 8.51
N ASN A 182 -3.58 -8.36 9.57
CA ASN A 182 -2.44 -9.23 9.86
C ASN A 182 -2.87 -10.57 10.45
N HIS A 183 -3.70 -10.57 11.50
CA HIS A 183 -3.98 -11.80 12.26
C HIS A 183 -5.42 -11.89 12.74
N ASP A 184 -5.86 -13.12 12.91
CA ASP A 184 -7.00 -13.48 13.74
C ASP A 184 -6.54 -13.53 15.19
N VAL A 185 -7.26 -12.85 16.10
CA VAL A 185 -6.86 -12.70 17.50
C VAL A 185 -6.86 -14.06 18.22
N ASP A 186 -7.89 -14.90 18.00
CA ASP A 186 -8.02 -16.19 18.66
C ASP A 186 -6.94 -17.17 18.17
N TRP A 187 -6.66 -17.17 16.87
CA TRP A 187 -5.58 -18.00 16.30
C TRP A 187 -4.20 -17.57 16.82
N LEU A 188 -3.95 -16.28 16.90
CA LEU A 188 -2.70 -15.78 17.46
C LEU A 188 -2.56 -16.16 18.93
N GLN A 189 -3.63 -16.00 19.73
CA GLN A 189 -3.59 -16.30 21.15
C GLN A 189 -3.43 -17.81 21.43
N SER A 190 -4.11 -18.67 20.69
CA SER A 190 -4.03 -20.13 20.84
C SER A 190 -2.85 -20.75 20.08
N GLY A 191 -2.26 -20.06 19.11
CA GLY A 191 -1.21 -20.55 18.22
C GLY A 191 0.13 -20.82 18.89
N PRO A 192 1.11 -21.33 18.14
CA PRO A 192 2.39 -21.82 18.68
C PRO A 192 3.40 -20.73 19.04
N TYR A 193 3.13 -19.46 18.74
CA TYR A 193 4.09 -18.37 18.98
C TYR A 193 4.40 -18.20 20.47
N PRO A 194 5.66 -17.88 20.82
CA PRO A 194 6.03 -17.52 22.19
C PRO A 194 5.19 -16.36 22.72
N TYR A 195 4.91 -16.37 24.02
CA TYR A 195 4.07 -15.34 24.65
C TYR A 195 4.57 -13.91 24.38
N SER A 196 5.88 -13.68 24.43
CA SER A 196 6.47 -12.36 24.15
C SER A 196 6.20 -11.88 22.73
N LEU A 197 6.22 -12.80 21.73
CA LEU A 197 5.91 -12.46 20.34
C LEU A 197 4.42 -12.14 20.17
N LYS A 198 3.53 -12.93 20.82
CA LYS A 198 2.10 -12.63 20.82
C LYS A 198 1.80 -11.24 21.38
N GLN A 199 2.42 -10.90 22.52
CA GLN A 199 2.26 -9.57 23.14
C GLN A 199 2.81 -8.44 22.25
N ARG A 200 3.91 -8.67 21.54
CA ARG A 200 4.44 -7.72 20.56
C ARG A 200 3.46 -7.49 19.42
N ILE A 201 2.90 -8.56 18.82
CA ILE A 201 1.96 -8.47 17.72
C ILE A 201 0.66 -7.78 18.14
N LEU A 202 0.09 -8.14 19.31
CA LEU A 202 -1.13 -7.54 19.86
C LEU A 202 -0.93 -6.14 20.43
N GLY A 203 0.32 -5.71 20.56
CA GLY A 203 0.66 -4.42 21.19
C GLY A 203 0.36 -3.23 20.28
N ARG A 204 0.30 -2.03 20.89
CA ARG A 204 0.05 -0.78 20.15
C ARG A 204 1.08 -0.47 19.05
N ARG A 205 2.24 -1.11 19.05
CA ARG A 205 3.28 -1.00 18.04
C ARG A 205 3.47 -2.31 17.26
N GLY A 206 2.47 -3.18 17.30
CA GLY A 206 2.43 -4.44 16.57
C GLY A 206 1.71 -4.29 15.23
N HIS A 207 0.62 -5.06 15.04
CA HIS A 207 -0.13 -5.15 13.80
C HIS A 207 -1.63 -5.14 14.03
N LEU A 208 -2.40 -4.69 13.03
CA LEU A 208 -3.86 -4.72 13.09
C LEU A 208 -4.38 -6.16 13.02
N SER A 209 -5.34 -6.46 13.91
CA SER A 209 -6.17 -7.66 13.78
C SER A 209 -7.13 -7.56 12.59
N ASN A 210 -7.72 -8.67 12.19
CA ASN A 210 -8.77 -8.68 11.18
C ASN A 210 -9.96 -7.81 11.60
N GLU A 211 -10.31 -7.85 12.90
CA GLU A 211 -11.42 -7.11 13.47
C GLU A 211 -11.16 -5.60 13.49
N ASP A 212 -9.95 -5.17 13.91
CA ASP A 212 -9.57 -3.75 13.91
C ASP A 212 -9.48 -3.20 12.49
N ALA A 213 -8.93 -3.99 11.55
CA ALA A 213 -8.89 -3.66 10.13
C ALA A 213 -10.31 -3.49 9.57
N ALA A 214 -11.23 -4.39 9.89
CA ALA A 214 -12.62 -4.33 9.42
C ALA A 214 -13.38 -3.13 10.00
N ALA A 215 -13.17 -2.81 11.27
CA ALA A 215 -13.74 -1.62 11.89
C ALA A 215 -13.24 -0.33 11.25
N PHE A 216 -11.95 -0.26 10.93
CA PHE A 216 -11.37 0.89 10.22
C PHE A 216 -11.84 0.97 8.77
N ALA A 217 -11.90 -0.16 8.05
CA ALA A 217 -12.42 -0.22 6.69
C ALA A 217 -13.87 0.28 6.61
N ARG A 218 -14.72 -0.09 7.57
CA ARG A 218 -16.10 0.40 7.65
C ARG A 218 -16.13 1.93 7.76
N ARG A 219 -15.33 2.50 8.66
CA ARG A 219 -15.21 3.96 8.80
C ARG A 219 -14.80 4.62 7.47
N MET A 220 -13.84 4.05 6.75
CA MET A 220 -13.38 4.58 5.46
C MET A 220 -14.43 4.42 4.35
N ALA A 221 -15.15 3.31 4.32
CA ALA A 221 -16.24 3.07 3.38
C ALA A 221 -17.39 4.09 3.55
N GLU A 222 -17.73 4.42 4.80
CA GLU A 222 -18.69 5.47 5.14
C GLU A 222 -18.20 6.87 4.70
N CYS A 223 -16.86 7.07 4.61
CA CYS A 223 -16.22 8.27 4.10
C CYS A 223 -15.99 8.27 2.58
N GLY A 224 -16.42 7.23 1.86
CA GLY A 224 -16.40 7.21 0.40
C GLY A 224 -15.46 6.17 -0.25
N THR A 225 -14.59 5.51 0.50
CA THR A 225 -13.74 4.44 -0.02
C THR A 225 -14.58 3.28 -0.54
N ARG A 226 -14.28 2.80 -1.76
CA ARG A 226 -15.08 1.75 -2.41
C ARG A 226 -14.29 0.48 -2.69
N ARG A 227 -12.98 0.50 -2.55
CA ARG A 227 -12.11 -0.66 -2.81
C ARG A 227 -11.13 -0.85 -1.68
N PHE A 228 -11.01 -2.09 -1.21
CA PHE A 228 -10.09 -2.49 -0.17
C PHE A 228 -9.24 -3.66 -0.64
N VAL A 229 -7.93 -3.55 -0.42
CA VAL A 229 -6.97 -4.62 -0.65
C VAL A 229 -6.37 -4.99 0.69
N LEU A 230 -6.72 -6.16 1.21
CA LEU A 230 -6.18 -6.65 2.47
C LEU A 230 -4.74 -7.11 2.26
N ALA A 231 -3.83 -6.56 3.03
CA ALA A 231 -2.40 -6.77 2.89
C ALA A 231 -1.75 -7.24 4.19
N HIS A 232 -0.49 -7.64 4.11
CA HIS A 232 0.36 -8.00 5.24
C HIS A 232 -0.23 -9.09 6.17
N LEU A 233 -0.86 -10.12 5.57
CA LEU A 233 -1.44 -11.23 6.33
C LEU A 233 -0.35 -12.11 6.92
N SER A 234 -0.46 -12.41 8.21
CA SER A 234 0.39 -13.39 8.90
C SER A 234 0.28 -14.76 8.25
N ARG A 235 1.41 -15.44 8.12
CA ARG A 235 1.45 -16.80 7.57
C ARG A 235 0.83 -17.83 8.51
N GLU A 236 1.07 -17.67 9.81
CA GLU A 236 0.71 -18.66 10.82
C GLU A 236 -0.63 -18.34 11.50
N ASN A 237 -1.01 -17.07 11.57
CA ASN A 237 -2.14 -16.63 12.38
C ASN A 237 -3.26 -16.01 11.53
N ASN A 238 -3.27 -16.26 10.21
CA ASN A 238 -4.31 -15.79 9.31
C ASN A 238 -4.39 -16.62 8.03
N THR A 239 -5.51 -16.50 7.34
CA THR A 239 -5.68 -16.97 5.96
C THR A 239 -6.45 -15.93 5.15
N PRO A 240 -6.30 -15.90 3.81
CA PRO A 240 -7.11 -15.06 2.94
C PRO A 240 -8.62 -15.20 3.17
N ALA A 241 -9.08 -16.44 3.33
CA ALA A 241 -10.50 -16.72 3.58
C ALA A 241 -11.00 -16.16 4.92
N ARG A 242 -10.18 -16.22 5.98
CA ARG A 242 -10.54 -15.68 7.29
C ARG A 242 -10.57 -14.15 7.28
N ALA A 243 -9.56 -13.52 6.71
CA ALA A 243 -9.51 -12.07 6.58
C ALA A 243 -10.70 -11.53 5.76
N LEU A 244 -11.01 -12.16 4.60
CA LEU A 244 -12.17 -11.81 3.79
C LEU A 244 -13.47 -11.98 4.54
N GLN A 245 -13.69 -13.10 5.24
CA GLN A 245 -14.91 -13.36 5.99
C GLN A 245 -15.20 -12.27 7.02
N VAL A 246 -14.18 -11.84 7.79
CA VAL A 246 -14.35 -10.77 8.80
C VAL A 246 -14.68 -9.45 8.11
N MET A 247 -13.94 -9.10 7.05
CA MET A 247 -14.13 -7.86 6.33
C MET A 247 -15.50 -7.79 5.63
N GLU A 248 -15.89 -8.82 4.89
CA GLU A 248 -17.17 -8.90 4.18
C GLU A 248 -18.36 -8.87 5.16
N THR A 249 -18.21 -9.47 6.34
CA THR A 249 -19.24 -9.40 7.39
C THR A 249 -19.43 -7.96 7.87
N ALA A 250 -18.31 -7.25 8.11
CA ALA A 250 -18.36 -5.87 8.61
C ALA A 250 -18.86 -4.86 7.55
N LEU A 251 -18.71 -5.17 6.28
CA LEU A 251 -19.05 -4.29 5.15
C LEU A 251 -20.29 -4.75 4.36
N SER A 252 -21.03 -5.76 4.86
CA SER A 252 -22.09 -6.46 4.13
C SER A 252 -23.25 -5.58 3.65
N ASP A 253 -23.46 -4.44 4.26
CA ASP A 253 -24.50 -3.44 3.94
C ASP A 253 -23.98 -2.27 3.05
N LEU A 254 -22.72 -2.32 2.63
CA LEU A 254 -22.06 -1.28 1.85
C LEU A 254 -21.68 -1.80 0.45
N ASP A 255 -21.77 -0.93 -0.55
CA ASP A 255 -21.35 -1.23 -1.93
C ASP A 255 -19.84 -1.00 -2.07
N VAL A 256 -19.07 -2.02 -1.71
CA VAL A 256 -17.60 -2.00 -1.73
C VAL A 256 -17.07 -3.32 -2.26
N SER A 257 -15.86 -3.30 -2.82
CA SER A 257 -15.11 -4.49 -3.19
C SER A 257 -13.94 -4.74 -2.23
N VAL A 258 -13.70 -6.00 -1.91
CA VAL A 258 -12.60 -6.43 -1.05
C VAL A 258 -11.81 -7.53 -1.74
N GLU A 259 -10.51 -7.39 -1.77
CA GLU A 259 -9.57 -8.38 -2.30
C GLU A 259 -8.46 -8.63 -1.28
N VAL A 260 -7.76 -9.75 -1.41
CA VAL A 260 -6.57 -10.05 -0.60
C VAL A 260 -5.34 -10.04 -1.49
N ALA A 261 -4.36 -9.26 -1.11
CA ALA A 261 -3.06 -9.21 -1.76
C ALA A 261 -2.35 -10.58 -1.66
N PRO A 262 -1.92 -11.19 -2.76
CA PRO A 262 -1.20 -12.45 -2.72
C PRO A 262 0.20 -12.27 -2.10
N ARG A 263 0.68 -13.32 -1.43
CA ARG A 263 1.97 -13.27 -0.73
C ARG A 263 3.18 -13.15 -1.67
N SER A 264 3.14 -13.81 -2.82
CA SER A 264 4.33 -14.00 -3.64
C SER A 264 4.10 -13.92 -5.14
N GLU A 265 2.92 -13.54 -5.58
CA GLU A 265 2.56 -13.45 -6.99
C GLU A 265 2.21 -12.02 -7.36
N LEU A 266 2.53 -11.63 -8.60
CA LEU A 266 2.05 -10.38 -9.13
C LEU A 266 0.53 -10.43 -9.27
N SER A 267 -0.16 -9.49 -8.66
CA SER A 267 -1.60 -9.30 -8.81
C SER A 267 -1.92 -7.88 -9.23
N VAL A 268 -2.90 -7.76 -10.12
CA VAL A 268 -3.50 -6.49 -10.52
C VAL A 268 -4.66 -6.23 -9.57
N CYS A 269 -4.45 -5.41 -8.55
CA CYS A 269 -5.48 -5.08 -7.57
C CYS A 269 -6.42 -3.98 -8.09
N TYR A 270 -5.91 -3.10 -8.94
CA TYR A 270 -6.68 -2.05 -9.57
C TYR A 270 -5.97 -1.58 -10.84
N ALA A 271 -6.65 -1.64 -11.96
CA ALA A 271 -6.17 -1.08 -13.23
C ALA A 271 -7.37 -0.55 -14.04
N PRO A 272 -7.13 0.42 -14.94
CA PRO A 272 -8.16 0.86 -15.88
C PRO A 272 -8.67 -0.33 -16.69
N GLU A 273 -9.98 -0.46 -16.82
CA GLU A 273 -10.53 -1.30 -17.87
C GLU A 273 -10.09 -0.73 -19.21
N VAL A 274 -9.20 -1.41 -19.89
CA VAL A 274 -8.86 -1.11 -21.28
C VAL A 274 -10.07 -1.48 -22.11
N ILE A 275 -10.98 -0.52 -22.32
CA ILE A 275 -12.04 -0.66 -23.31
C ILE A 275 -11.31 -0.72 -24.67
N ALA A 276 -11.01 -1.93 -25.13
CA ALA A 276 -10.51 -2.13 -26.49
C ALA A 276 -11.56 -1.60 -27.44
N CYS A 277 -11.35 -0.40 -27.97
CA CYS A 277 -12.06 0.06 -29.15
C CYS A 277 -11.76 -0.95 -30.27
N ARG A 278 -12.64 -1.91 -30.47
CA ARG A 278 -12.65 -2.71 -31.71
C ARG A 278 -12.90 -1.74 -32.86
N ARG A 279 -11.90 -1.53 -33.69
CA ARG A 279 -12.01 -0.85 -34.95
C ARG A 279 -12.80 -1.76 -35.96
#